data_cd15c66cfb9888ff2808dbfb43c1e240
#
_entry.id   cd15c66cfb9888ff2808dbfb43c1e240
#
_cell.length_a   1.000
_cell.length_b   1.000
_cell.length_c   1.000
_cell.angle_alpha   90.00
_cell.angle_beta   90.00
_cell.angle_gamma   90.00
#
_symmetry.space_group_name_H-M   'P 1'
#
loop_
_entity.id
_entity.type
_entity.pdbx_description
1 polymer ?
#
loop_
_entity_poly.entity_id
_entity_poly.type
_entity_poly.pdbx_seq_one_letter_code
_entity_poly.pdbx_strand_id
1 'polypeptide(L)'
;MNEKPLIFAGLAVFLLTFSYPFWHSTEDEGVPQIAMQTKGEQCVAPVEYMRKNHMKLLDTWRDSVVRDGERFHIMPDGSKVEKSLTKTCLDCHVSKEKFCEECHSYVNVKPYCWECHVTPKSGGHTELSGIDDAEENRQNLLNNLLARNQPLAENNQRFKEGKQ
;
A
#
# COMPACT_ATOMS: atom_id res chain seq x y z
N MET A 1 -23.45 62.62 12.48
CA MET A 1 -22.18 61.97 12.84
C MET A 1 -21.56 61.43 11.57
N ASN A 2 -20.23 61.65 11.38
CA ASN A 2 -19.58 61.22 10.13
C ASN A 2 -19.22 59.73 10.29
N GLU A 3 -19.96 58.82 9.63
CA GLU A 3 -19.76 57.37 9.74
C GLU A 3 -18.61 56.84 8.82
N LYS A 4 -18.10 57.76 7.96
CA LYS A 4 -17.02 57.45 7.01
C LYS A 4 -15.78 56.84 7.68
N PRO A 5 -15.25 57.37 8.81
CA PRO A 5 -14.04 56.80 9.42
C PRO A 5 -14.29 55.40 9.96
N LEU A 6 -15.49 55.05 10.42
CA LEU A 6 -15.84 53.73 10.89
C LEU A 6 -15.87 52.68 9.74
N ILE A 7 -16.38 53.09 8.58
CA ILE A 7 -16.38 52.28 7.37
C ILE A 7 -14.96 52.00 6.89
N PHE A 8 -14.11 53.02 6.85
CA PHE A 8 -12.71 52.83 6.44
C PHE A 8 -11.92 51.97 7.44
N ALA A 9 -12.15 52.12 8.73
CA ALA A 9 -11.53 51.31 9.74
C ALA A 9 -11.97 49.83 9.61
N GLY A 10 -13.24 49.56 9.40
CA GLY A 10 -13.76 48.20 9.16
C GLY A 10 -13.19 47.59 7.89
N LEU A 11 -13.09 48.36 6.81
CA LEU A 11 -12.49 47.87 5.56
C LEU A 11 -11.00 47.56 5.72
N ALA A 12 -10.27 48.38 6.46
CA ALA A 12 -8.84 48.16 6.72
C ALA A 12 -8.62 46.87 7.55
N VAL A 13 -9.39 46.69 8.59
CA VAL A 13 -9.35 45.44 9.40
C VAL A 13 -9.70 44.22 8.55
N PHE A 14 -10.72 44.32 7.71
CA PHE A 14 -11.12 43.24 6.81
C PHE A 14 -9.97 42.87 5.84
N LEU A 15 -9.37 43.87 5.19
CA LEU A 15 -8.25 43.66 4.25
C LEU A 15 -7.03 43.06 4.95
N LEU A 16 -6.69 43.51 6.16
CA LEU A 16 -5.57 42.99 6.94
C LEU A 16 -5.81 41.53 7.34
N THR A 17 -7.01 41.18 7.83
CA THR A 17 -7.32 39.82 8.19
C THR A 17 -7.39 38.90 6.98
N PHE A 18 -7.96 39.38 5.87
CA PHE A 18 -8.04 38.58 4.63
C PHE A 18 -6.67 38.38 3.98
N SER A 19 -5.78 39.35 4.05
CA SER A 19 -4.41 39.24 3.51
C SER A 19 -3.45 38.47 4.44
N TYR A 20 -3.79 38.26 5.73
CA TYR A 20 -2.95 37.60 6.71
C TYR A 20 -2.40 36.24 6.26
N PRO A 21 -3.18 35.31 5.70
CA PRO A 21 -2.67 34.01 5.27
C PRO A 21 -1.61 34.11 4.15
N PHE A 22 -1.66 35.15 3.31
CA PHE A 22 -0.67 35.33 2.24
C PHE A 22 0.69 35.79 2.77
N TRP A 23 0.75 36.38 3.96
CA TRP A 23 1.99 36.85 4.58
C TRP A 23 2.55 35.85 5.58
N HIS A 24 1.68 35.08 6.18
CA HIS A 24 2.06 34.11 7.20
C HIS A 24 2.45 32.75 6.61
N SER A 25 2.02 32.42 5.39
CA SER A 25 2.32 31.16 4.71
C SER A 25 3.70 31.10 4.03
N THR A 26 4.60 32.01 4.37
CA THR A 26 5.98 32.05 3.83
C THR A 26 6.98 31.20 4.61
N GLU A 27 6.57 30.50 5.63
CA GLU A 27 7.39 29.39 6.12
C GLU A 27 7.16 28.23 5.18
N ASP A 28 8.18 27.92 4.38
CA ASP A 28 8.27 26.78 3.50
C ASP A 28 7.96 25.47 4.26
N GLU A 29 6.69 25.18 4.45
CA GLU A 29 6.28 23.79 4.53
C GLU A 29 6.53 23.22 3.13
N GLY A 30 7.82 22.96 2.87
CA GLY A 30 8.29 22.55 1.56
C GLY A 30 7.54 21.35 1.09
N VAL A 31 7.36 21.25 -0.21
CA VAL A 31 6.87 20.03 -0.87
C VAL A 31 7.53 18.83 -0.20
N PRO A 32 6.77 17.83 0.26
CA PRO A 32 7.31 16.68 0.98
C PRO A 32 8.51 16.10 0.26
N GLN A 33 9.62 15.95 0.99
CA GLN A 33 10.83 15.35 0.45
C GLN A 33 10.62 13.82 0.49
N ILE A 34 10.22 13.28 -0.65
CA ILE A 34 10.02 11.84 -0.79
C ILE A 34 11.36 11.14 -0.60
N ALA A 35 11.46 10.34 0.46
CA ALA A 35 12.61 9.47 0.65
C ALA A 35 12.58 8.38 -0.43
N MET A 36 13.39 8.54 -1.46
CA MET A 36 13.56 7.59 -2.55
C MET A 36 14.34 6.36 -2.06
N GLN A 37 13.68 5.52 -1.27
CA GLN A 37 14.18 4.18 -0.96
C GLN A 37 13.80 3.25 -2.11
N THR A 38 14.53 3.33 -3.22
CA THR A 38 14.32 2.48 -4.38
C THR A 38 15.40 1.41 -4.43
N LYS A 39 15.01 0.17 -4.66
CA LYS A 39 15.95 -0.94 -4.89
C LYS A 39 16.49 -0.96 -6.33
N GLY A 40 15.77 -0.34 -7.27
CA GLY A 40 16.11 -0.31 -8.69
C GLY A 40 16.72 1.01 -9.13
N GLU A 41 17.53 0.95 -10.17
CA GLU A 41 18.19 2.12 -10.77
C GLU A 41 17.27 2.89 -11.72
N GLN A 42 16.22 2.25 -12.24
CA GLN A 42 15.35 2.82 -13.26
C GLN A 42 13.87 2.52 -12.96
N CYS A 43 13.04 3.56 -13.07
CA CYS A 43 11.59 3.42 -12.97
C CYS A 43 10.99 2.97 -14.33
N VAL A 44 9.78 2.41 -14.29
CA VAL A 44 9.02 1.96 -15.47
C VAL A 44 8.70 3.07 -16.48
N ALA A 45 8.78 4.33 -16.05
CA ALA A 45 8.69 5.53 -16.89
C ALA A 45 9.51 6.66 -16.28
N PRO A 46 9.88 7.69 -17.07
CA PRO A 46 10.64 8.84 -16.56
C PRO A 46 9.98 9.50 -15.36
N VAL A 47 10.77 9.97 -14.39
CA VAL A 47 10.31 10.56 -13.13
C VAL A 47 9.32 11.72 -13.38
N GLU A 48 9.61 12.58 -14.36
CA GLU A 48 8.71 13.69 -14.71
C GLU A 48 7.36 13.23 -15.22
N TYR A 49 7.34 12.15 -15.97
CA TYR A 49 6.09 11.52 -16.42
C TYR A 49 5.34 10.93 -15.23
N MET A 50 6.03 10.20 -14.36
CA MET A 50 5.45 9.56 -13.18
C MET A 50 4.81 10.57 -12.23
N ARG A 51 5.47 11.68 -11.95
CA ARG A 51 4.92 12.74 -11.10
C ARG A 51 3.56 13.25 -11.57
N LYS A 52 3.38 13.35 -12.88
CA LYS A 52 2.16 13.94 -13.47
C LYS A 52 1.12 12.91 -13.88
N ASN A 53 1.54 11.69 -14.20
CA ASN A 53 0.70 10.72 -14.93
C ASN A 53 0.68 9.33 -14.29
N HIS A 54 1.24 9.11 -13.08
CA HIS A 54 1.26 7.77 -12.48
C HIS A 54 -0.13 7.15 -12.36
N MET A 55 -1.16 7.93 -12.04
CA MET A 55 -2.53 7.42 -11.97
C MET A 55 -3.04 6.96 -13.33
N LYS A 56 -2.75 7.71 -14.40
CA LYS A 56 -3.10 7.30 -15.76
C LYS A 56 -2.39 6.02 -16.18
N LEU A 57 -1.12 5.88 -15.79
CA LEU A 57 -0.37 4.64 -16.03
C LEU A 57 -0.99 3.46 -15.30
N LEU A 58 -1.32 3.62 -14.02
CA LEU A 58 -1.95 2.56 -13.21
C LEU A 58 -3.32 2.16 -13.76
N ASP A 59 -4.16 3.10 -14.17
CA ASP A 59 -5.45 2.83 -14.80
C ASP A 59 -5.28 2.09 -16.11
N THR A 60 -4.34 2.52 -16.97
CA THR A 60 -4.03 1.84 -18.22
C THR A 60 -3.55 0.41 -17.99
N TRP A 61 -2.66 0.20 -17.01
CA TRP A 61 -2.16 -1.13 -16.67
C TRP A 61 -3.28 -2.03 -16.13
N ARG A 62 -4.12 -1.50 -15.23
CA ARG A 62 -5.28 -2.24 -14.71
C ARG A 62 -6.20 -2.71 -15.83
N ASP A 63 -6.58 -1.79 -16.73
CA ASP A 63 -7.49 -2.11 -17.84
C ASP A 63 -6.85 -3.12 -18.79
N SER A 64 -5.59 -2.94 -19.15
CA SER A 64 -4.83 -3.84 -20.01
C SER A 64 -4.72 -5.25 -19.40
N VAL A 65 -4.42 -5.36 -18.10
CA VAL A 65 -4.34 -6.66 -17.41
C VAL A 65 -5.69 -7.34 -17.28
N VAL A 66 -6.73 -6.58 -16.89
CA VAL A 66 -8.05 -7.15 -16.57
C VAL A 66 -8.88 -7.44 -17.83
N ARG A 67 -8.81 -6.57 -18.84
CA ARG A 67 -9.65 -6.66 -20.03
C ARG A 67 -8.97 -7.36 -21.19
N ASP A 68 -7.67 -7.08 -21.39
CA ASP A 68 -6.92 -7.56 -22.55
C ASP A 68 -6.00 -8.75 -22.19
N GLY A 69 -5.81 -9.04 -20.92
CA GLY A 69 -4.92 -10.11 -20.44
C GLY A 69 -3.43 -9.82 -20.61
N GLU A 70 -3.08 -8.58 -20.96
CA GLU A 70 -1.70 -8.15 -21.16
C GLU A 70 -0.99 -7.87 -19.84
N ARG A 71 -0.25 -8.84 -19.33
CA ARG A 71 0.38 -8.77 -18.00
C ARG A 71 1.76 -8.13 -17.99
N PHE A 72 2.38 -7.89 -19.14
CA PHE A 72 3.76 -7.41 -19.20
C PHE A 72 3.86 -6.04 -19.86
N HIS A 73 4.76 -5.23 -19.32
CA HIS A 73 5.18 -3.95 -19.87
C HIS A 73 6.63 -4.06 -20.34
N ILE A 74 6.93 -3.46 -21.51
CA ILE A 74 8.29 -3.39 -22.03
C ILE A 74 8.88 -2.05 -21.59
N MET A 75 9.97 -2.12 -20.84
CA MET A 75 10.70 -0.95 -20.39
C MET A 75 11.49 -0.31 -21.55
N PRO A 76 11.94 0.96 -21.43
CA PRO A 76 12.76 1.60 -22.45
C PRO A 76 14.06 0.87 -22.79
N ASP A 77 14.61 0.11 -21.85
CA ASP A 77 15.79 -0.75 -22.04
C ASP A 77 15.49 -2.10 -22.69
N GLY A 78 14.24 -2.38 -23.03
CA GLY A 78 13.76 -3.62 -23.60
C GLY A 78 13.47 -4.73 -22.60
N SER A 79 13.70 -4.52 -21.32
CA SER A 79 13.35 -5.48 -20.27
C SER A 79 11.84 -5.58 -20.07
N LYS A 80 11.37 -6.76 -19.61
CA LYS A 80 9.95 -6.99 -19.32
C LYS A 80 9.69 -6.91 -17.82
N VAL A 81 8.70 -6.13 -17.43
CA VAL A 81 8.20 -6.08 -16.06
C VAL A 81 6.72 -6.48 -15.99
N GLU A 82 6.30 -7.09 -14.90
CA GLU A 82 4.87 -7.41 -14.70
C GLU A 82 4.10 -6.13 -14.41
N LYS A 83 2.94 -5.94 -15.04
CA LYS A 83 2.02 -4.82 -14.75
C LYS A 83 1.35 -5.07 -13.40
N SER A 84 2.07 -4.84 -12.31
CA SER A 84 1.63 -5.14 -10.96
C SER A 84 2.05 -4.05 -9.98
N LEU A 85 1.10 -3.55 -9.20
CA LEU A 85 1.39 -2.61 -8.13
C LEU A 85 2.28 -3.25 -7.06
N THR A 86 1.95 -4.45 -6.64
CA THR A 86 2.65 -5.15 -5.54
C THR A 86 4.01 -5.71 -5.97
N LYS A 87 4.09 -6.34 -7.14
CA LYS A 87 5.31 -7.06 -7.59
C LYS A 87 6.31 -6.16 -8.31
N THR A 88 5.89 -5.04 -8.87
CA THR A 88 6.74 -4.14 -9.64
C THR A 88 6.94 -2.81 -8.94
N CYS A 89 5.85 -2.08 -8.68
CA CYS A 89 5.96 -0.76 -8.07
C CYS A 89 6.45 -0.84 -6.61
N LEU A 90 5.84 -1.69 -5.79
CA LEU A 90 6.20 -1.85 -4.37
C LEU A 90 7.46 -2.69 -4.15
N ASP A 91 7.98 -3.39 -5.14
CA ASP A 91 9.29 -4.03 -5.02
C ASP A 91 10.42 -2.98 -5.01
N CYS A 92 10.27 -1.92 -5.80
CA CYS A 92 11.20 -0.79 -5.79
C CYS A 92 10.82 0.29 -4.76
N HIS A 93 9.55 0.66 -4.66
CA HIS A 93 9.02 1.66 -3.71
C HIS A 93 8.50 0.96 -2.47
N VAL A 94 9.41 0.46 -1.65
CA VAL A 94 9.14 -0.51 -0.57
C VAL A 94 8.26 -0.02 0.56
N SER A 95 8.07 1.29 0.73
CA SER A 95 7.24 1.85 1.79
C SER A 95 6.10 2.69 1.21
N LYS A 96 4.89 2.21 1.40
CA LYS A 96 3.66 2.94 1.11
C LYS A 96 3.65 4.29 1.85
N GLU A 97 3.97 4.28 3.14
CA GLU A 97 3.90 5.43 4.02
C GLU A 97 4.88 6.52 3.61
N LYS A 98 6.14 6.14 3.36
CA LYS A 98 7.23 7.07 3.03
C LYS A 98 7.26 7.50 1.57
N PHE A 99 6.55 6.80 0.71
CA PHE A 99 6.55 7.10 -0.72
C PHE A 99 5.19 7.59 -1.21
N CYS A 100 4.14 6.78 -1.06
CA CYS A 100 2.82 7.13 -1.58
C CYS A 100 2.11 8.13 -0.66
N GLU A 101 2.04 7.83 0.63
CA GLU A 101 1.28 8.63 1.60
C GLU A 101 1.92 9.98 1.88
N GLU A 102 3.23 10.11 1.73
CA GLU A 102 3.93 11.40 1.91
C GLU A 102 3.32 12.50 1.02
N CYS A 103 3.16 12.23 -0.28
CA CYS A 103 2.52 13.19 -1.18
C CYS A 103 1.00 13.20 -1.05
N HIS A 104 0.37 12.03 -0.93
CA HIS A 104 -1.09 11.95 -0.91
C HIS A 104 -1.69 12.57 0.35
N SER A 105 -1.04 12.42 1.50
CA SER A 105 -1.48 13.07 2.75
C SER A 105 -1.29 14.58 2.69
N TYR A 106 -0.19 15.06 2.10
CA TYR A 106 0.06 16.48 1.93
C TYR A 106 -1.04 17.19 1.14
N VAL A 107 -1.56 16.56 0.08
CA VAL A 107 -2.66 17.10 -0.73
C VAL A 107 -4.04 16.65 -0.24
N ASN A 108 -4.12 15.99 0.92
CA ASN A 108 -5.33 15.46 1.53
C ASN A 108 -6.14 14.54 0.58
N VAL A 109 -5.44 13.71 -0.17
CA VAL A 109 -6.03 12.70 -1.08
C VAL A 109 -5.77 11.31 -0.54
N LYS A 110 -6.81 10.54 -0.25
CA LYS A 110 -6.69 9.14 0.18
C LYS A 110 -6.73 8.21 -1.03
N PRO A 111 -5.64 7.49 -1.35
CA PRO A 111 -5.65 6.50 -2.41
C PRO A 111 -6.55 5.32 -2.06
N TYR A 112 -7.54 5.02 -2.88
CA TYR A 112 -8.44 3.87 -2.71
C TYR A 112 -7.80 2.53 -3.06
N CYS A 113 -6.62 2.54 -3.65
CA CYS A 113 -5.87 1.35 -4.06
C CYS A 113 -5.68 0.34 -2.92
N TRP A 114 -5.52 0.84 -1.70
CA TRP A 114 -5.26 0.06 -0.49
C TRP A 114 -6.49 -0.63 0.10
N GLU A 115 -7.65 -0.43 -0.49
CA GLU A 115 -8.85 -1.20 -0.14
C GLU A 115 -8.80 -2.63 -0.73
N CYS A 116 -8.00 -2.82 -1.78
CA CYS A 116 -7.85 -4.10 -2.48
C CYS A 116 -6.40 -4.61 -2.53
N HIS A 117 -5.40 -3.71 -2.53
CA HIS A 117 -4.00 -4.09 -2.62
C HIS A 117 -3.35 -4.15 -1.24
N VAL A 118 -2.68 -5.26 -0.96
CA VAL A 118 -1.84 -5.43 0.24
C VAL A 118 -0.47 -4.80 0.02
N THR A 119 0.01 -4.09 1.03
CA THR A 119 1.37 -3.57 1.04
C THR A 119 2.31 -4.60 1.65
N PRO A 120 3.52 -4.78 1.10
CA PRO A 120 4.57 -5.50 1.81
C PRO A 120 4.79 -4.81 3.17
N LYS A 121 4.82 -5.54 4.25
CA LYS A 121 5.18 -4.98 5.56
C LYS A 121 6.59 -4.40 5.46
N SER A 122 6.74 -3.12 5.76
CA SER A 122 8.04 -2.46 5.74
C SER A 122 9.00 -3.17 6.71
N GLY A 123 10.03 -3.82 6.16
CA GLY A 123 11.12 -4.38 6.96
C GLY A 123 11.12 -5.89 7.17
N GLY A 124 10.29 -6.65 6.49
CA GLY A 124 10.40 -8.10 6.49
C GLY A 124 10.04 -8.64 5.12
N HIS A 125 10.76 -9.63 4.64
CA HIS A 125 10.18 -10.55 3.67
C HIS A 125 8.76 -10.83 4.13
N THR A 126 7.80 -10.68 3.24
CA THR A 126 6.47 -11.22 3.50
C THR A 126 6.68 -12.71 3.60
N GLU A 127 6.97 -13.18 4.80
CA GLU A 127 6.58 -14.53 5.11
C GLU A 127 5.11 -14.59 4.78
N LEU A 128 4.79 -15.48 3.91
CA LEU A 128 3.44 -15.97 3.65
C LEU A 128 2.99 -16.69 4.94
N SER A 129 2.93 -15.94 6.06
CA SER A 129 2.50 -16.48 7.35
C SER A 129 1.10 -17.10 7.28
N GLY A 130 0.32 -16.70 6.29
CA GLY A 130 -0.96 -17.35 6.02
C GLY A 130 -0.86 -18.67 5.26
N ILE A 131 0.29 -19.00 4.65
CA ILE A 131 0.50 -20.32 4.00
C ILE A 131 1.05 -21.28 5.02
N ASP A 132 1.90 -20.84 5.92
CA ASP A 132 2.44 -21.67 7.01
C ASP A 132 1.31 -22.03 7.98
N ASP A 133 0.44 -21.09 8.34
CA ASP A 133 -0.76 -21.35 9.14
C ASP A 133 -1.77 -22.27 8.42
N ALA A 134 -1.89 -22.16 7.10
CA ALA A 134 -2.76 -23.02 6.31
C ALA A 134 -2.18 -24.43 6.17
N GLU A 135 -0.87 -24.59 6.02
CA GLU A 135 -0.21 -25.89 5.94
C GLU A 135 -0.17 -26.57 7.31
N GLU A 136 0.08 -25.83 8.40
CA GLU A 136 -0.02 -26.34 9.76
C GLU A 136 -1.45 -26.77 10.11
N ASN A 137 -2.46 -25.98 9.76
CA ASN A 137 -3.87 -26.35 9.92
C ASN A 137 -4.25 -27.59 9.09
N ARG A 138 -3.73 -27.69 7.88
CA ARG A 138 -3.95 -28.88 7.02
C ARG A 138 -3.29 -30.11 7.60
N GLN A 139 -2.06 -29.99 8.12
CA GLN A 139 -1.34 -31.09 8.76
C GLN A 139 -2.04 -31.53 10.05
N ASN A 140 -2.51 -30.58 10.85
CA ASN A 140 -3.29 -30.87 12.05
C ASN A 140 -4.63 -31.57 11.74
N LEU A 141 -5.29 -31.13 10.66
CA LEU A 141 -6.52 -31.78 10.19
C LEU A 141 -6.25 -33.20 9.72
N LEU A 142 -5.18 -33.43 8.95
CA LEU A 142 -4.77 -34.76 8.50
C LEU A 142 -4.42 -35.66 9.67
N ASN A 143 -3.67 -35.19 10.65
CA ASN A 143 -3.31 -35.94 11.85
C ASN A 143 -4.55 -36.30 12.68
N ASN A 144 -5.51 -35.40 12.81
CA ASN A 144 -6.79 -35.68 13.47
C ASN A 144 -7.64 -36.70 12.72
N LEU A 145 -7.65 -36.66 11.39
CA LEU A 145 -8.36 -37.68 10.58
C LEU A 145 -7.69 -39.05 10.65
N LEU A 146 -6.36 -39.08 10.64
CA LEU A 146 -5.59 -40.32 10.80
C LEU A 146 -5.79 -40.95 12.21
N ALA A 147 -5.78 -40.12 13.25
CA ALA A 147 -6.06 -40.56 14.62
C ALA A 147 -7.48 -41.12 14.80
N ARG A 148 -8.47 -40.56 14.09
CA ARG A 148 -9.85 -41.04 14.08
C ARG A 148 -10.02 -42.36 13.33
N ASN A 149 -9.18 -42.65 12.33
CA ASN A 149 -9.23 -43.82 11.50
C ASN A 149 -8.29 -44.96 11.96
N GLN A 150 -7.62 -44.78 13.11
CA GLN A 150 -6.88 -45.91 13.68
C GLN A 150 -7.86 -47.02 14.06
N PRO A 151 -7.68 -48.23 13.54
CA PRO A 151 -8.57 -49.34 13.85
C PRO A 151 -8.48 -49.65 15.35
N LEU A 152 -9.63 -49.91 15.97
CA LEU A 152 -9.83 -50.26 17.38
C LEU A 152 -9.06 -51.52 17.87
N ALA A 153 -8.00 -51.89 17.16
CA ALA A 153 -7.19 -53.08 17.45
C ALA A 153 -6.33 -52.97 18.71
N GLU A 154 -5.94 -51.72 19.05
CA GLU A 154 -5.01 -51.49 20.17
C GLU A 154 -5.69 -51.42 21.55
N ASN A 155 -6.98 -51.14 21.59
CA ASN A 155 -7.73 -51.06 22.85
C ASN A 155 -8.12 -52.43 23.44
N ASN A 156 -7.91 -53.51 22.69
CA ASN A 156 -8.26 -54.88 23.10
C ASN A 156 -7.12 -55.57 23.86
N GLN A 157 -5.89 -55.09 23.82
CA GLN A 157 -4.77 -55.64 24.59
C GLN A 157 -4.80 -55.20 26.05
N ARG A 158 -5.20 -53.98 26.34
CA ARG A 158 -5.27 -53.44 27.71
C ARG A 158 -6.37 -54.09 28.58
N PHE A 159 -7.39 -54.66 27.94
CA PHE A 159 -8.48 -55.34 28.66
C PHE A 159 -8.13 -56.81 29.06
N LYS A 160 -7.08 -57.35 28.47
CA LYS A 160 -6.64 -58.73 28.79
C LYS A 160 -5.60 -58.80 29.91
N GLU A 161 -4.88 -57.72 30.19
CA GLU A 161 -3.86 -57.71 31.25
C GLU A 161 -4.39 -57.27 32.63
N GLY A 162 -5.64 -56.86 32.75
CA GLY A 162 -6.29 -56.47 34.00
C GLY A 162 -7.03 -57.57 34.75
N LYS A 163 -6.88 -58.82 34.33
CA LYS A 163 -7.50 -60.01 35.01
C LYS A 163 -6.45 -61.10 35.29
N GLN A 164 -5.47 -60.76 36.13
CA GLN A 164 -4.72 -61.76 36.94
C GLN A 164 -4.58 -61.25 38.35
#